data_7d4dfc0686c72efabca49eca474641f4
#
_entry.id   7d4dfc0686c72efabca49eca474641f4
#
_cell.length_a   1.000
_cell.length_b   1.000
_cell.length_c   1.000
_cell.angle_alpha   90.00
_cell.angle_beta   90.00
_cell.angle_gamma   90.00
#
_symmetry.space_group_name_H-M   'P 1'
#
loop_
_entity.id
_entity.type
_entity.pdbx_description
1 polymer ?
#
loop_
_entity_poly.entity_id
_entity_poly.type
_entity_poly.pdbx_seq_one_letter_code
_entity_poly.pdbx_strand_id
1 'polypeptide(L)'
;FGYANAKMRELNKGLDLKGGINVILQISVKDILKGLAENTRSPLFNQSLAQADELQKSSDDSYVESFFIAFDELKGDQNLASPSIFANRTLSDDIQIDMTDDEVKPIIRTKIDESIVSAFEVLRKRIDKFGVTQPNIQRLGNSGRILVELPGARDIDRVKNLLQSTAQLEFWETESKDKLTSFLFQANEVLKQTVVQESPEKPQDDNSEIDDLLADIEAQQDSISVVQNPIFDLVVDIDFPGPVLVRIAEKDRSTFDSYLKRSEVRGLLPAELRFTKFLWSKS
;
A
#
# COMPACT_ATOMS: atom_id res chain seq x y z
N PHE A 1 39.73 5.09 30.32
CA PHE A 1 40.16 5.65 29.02
C PHE A 1 40.51 4.59 27.97
N GLY A 2 40.90 3.35 28.37
CA GLY A 2 41.35 2.30 27.44
C GLY A 2 40.24 1.62 26.61
N TYR A 3 39.07 1.34 27.20
CA TYR A 3 37.99 0.61 26.55
C TYR A 3 37.33 1.40 25.39
N ALA A 4 37.11 2.70 25.59
CA ALA A 4 36.52 3.53 24.55
C ALA A 4 37.43 3.67 23.32
N ASN A 5 38.77 3.80 23.55
CA ASN A 5 39.76 3.86 22.48
C ASN A 5 39.96 2.50 21.78
N ALA A 6 39.86 1.38 22.51
CA ALA A 6 39.91 0.05 21.92
C ALA A 6 38.66 -0.21 21.04
N LYS A 7 37.48 0.23 21.47
CA LYS A 7 36.24 0.13 20.70
C LYS A 7 36.25 0.98 19.43
N MET A 8 36.90 2.14 19.44
CA MET A 8 37.08 2.97 18.23
C MET A 8 38.06 2.36 17.23
N ARG A 9 38.94 1.45 17.67
CA ARG A 9 39.89 0.75 16.82
C ARG A 9 39.42 -0.66 16.45
N GLU A 10 38.24 -1.06 16.84
CA GLU A 10 37.67 -2.34 16.44
C GLU A 10 37.54 -2.39 14.91
N LEU A 11 38.21 -3.40 14.30
CA LEU A 11 38.12 -3.60 12.86
C LEU A 11 36.68 -3.82 12.44
N ASN A 12 36.25 -3.04 11.46
CA ASN A 12 34.94 -3.17 10.87
C ASN A 12 34.80 -4.56 10.20
N LYS A 13 34.08 -5.44 10.87
CA LYS A 13 33.78 -6.77 10.37
C LYS A 13 32.64 -6.68 9.38
N GLY A 14 32.87 -7.06 8.12
CA GLY A 14 31.85 -7.17 7.09
C GLY A 14 30.78 -8.24 7.38
N LEU A 15 29.87 -8.43 6.46
CA LEU A 15 28.80 -9.44 6.51
C LEU A 15 29.32 -10.85 6.81
N ASP A 16 30.45 -11.20 6.25
CA ASP A 16 31.07 -12.54 6.41
C ASP A 16 31.50 -12.87 7.86
N LEU A 17 31.79 -11.85 8.66
CA LEU A 17 32.27 -12.02 10.03
C LEU A 17 31.24 -11.72 11.12
N LYS A 18 30.26 -10.83 10.85
CA LYS A 18 29.20 -10.46 11.79
C LYS A 18 27.84 -11.08 11.46
N GLY A 19 27.72 -11.67 10.27
CA GLY A 19 26.42 -11.96 9.67
C GLY A 19 25.68 -10.66 9.31
N GLY A 20 24.51 -10.76 8.77
CA GLY A 20 23.73 -9.58 8.42
C GLY A 20 22.71 -9.89 7.34
N ILE A 21 22.10 -8.85 6.81
CA ILE A 21 21.06 -8.92 5.78
C ILE A 21 21.59 -8.28 4.51
N ASN A 22 21.49 -9.01 3.39
CA ASN A 22 21.79 -8.52 2.05
C ASN A 22 20.48 -8.53 1.25
N VAL A 23 20.09 -7.38 0.68
CA VAL A 23 18.85 -7.21 -0.08
C VAL A 23 19.14 -6.47 -1.37
N ILE A 24 18.51 -6.93 -2.44
CA ILE A 24 18.43 -6.15 -3.68
C ILE A 24 17.03 -5.57 -3.78
N LEU A 25 16.95 -4.25 -3.79
CA LEU A 25 15.71 -3.50 -4.00
C LEU A 25 15.64 -3.10 -5.47
N GLN A 26 14.44 -3.14 -6.03
CA GLN A 26 14.18 -2.62 -7.37
C GLN A 26 13.16 -1.49 -7.30
N ILE A 27 13.54 -0.33 -7.83
CA ILE A 27 12.63 0.79 -7.98
C ILE A 27 11.69 0.50 -9.15
N SER A 28 10.40 0.68 -8.94
CA SER A 28 9.39 0.49 -9.97
C SER A 28 9.41 1.64 -10.97
N VAL A 29 10.07 1.46 -12.10
CA VAL A 29 10.05 2.43 -13.21
C VAL A 29 8.62 2.60 -13.75
N LYS A 30 7.82 1.55 -13.71
CA LYS A 30 6.39 1.61 -14.05
C LYS A 30 5.63 2.64 -13.21
N ASP A 31 5.88 2.67 -11.89
CA ASP A 31 5.19 3.61 -11.00
C ASP A 31 5.75 5.03 -11.16
N ILE A 32 7.03 5.18 -11.50
CA ILE A 32 7.59 6.47 -11.89
C ILE A 32 6.89 7.00 -13.15
N LEU A 33 6.76 6.19 -14.20
CA LEU A 33 6.04 6.57 -15.44
C LEU A 33 4.60 6.98 -15.15
N LYS A 34 3.88 6.22 -14.31
CA LYS A 34 2.53 6.59 -13.87
C LYS A 34 2.51 7.94 -13.15
N GLY A 35 3.48 8.18 -12.25
CA GLY A 35 3.61 9.44 -11.53
C GLY A 35 3.88 10.62 -12.47
N LEU A 36 4.80 10.47 -13.44
CA LEU A 36 5.10 11.47 -14.47
C LEU A 36 3.88 11.76 -15.36
N ALA A 37 3.04 10.77 -15.61
CA ALA A 37 1.78 10.91 -16.33
C ALA A 37 0.58 11.29 -15.43
N GLU A 38 0.82 11.80 -14.20
CA GLU A 38 -0.21 12.19 -13.22
C GLU A 38 -1.27 11.10 -12.97
N ASN A 39 -0.88 9.83 -13.00
CA ASN A 39 -1.77 8.66 -12.89
C ASN A 39 -2.92 8.69 -13.91
N THR A 40 -2.61 9.06 -15.13
CA THR A 40 -3.56 9.19 -16.23
C THR A 40 -4.42 7.94 -16.41
N ARG A 41 -5.66 8.15 -16.85
CA ARG A 41 -6.59 7.08 -17.24
C ARG A 41 -6.56 6.79 -18.74
N SER A 42 -5.62 7.35 -19.49
CA SER A 42 -5.47 7.09 -20.93
C SER A 42 -5.41 5.57 -21.19
N PRO A 43 -6.31 5.02 -22.03
CA PRO A 43 -6.29 3.61 -22.35
C PRO A 43 -4.98 3.21 -23.03
N LEU A 44 -4.49 4.04 -23.96
CA LEU A 44 -3.23 3.83 -24.68
C LEU A 44 -2.06 3.70 -23.71
N PHE A 45 -1.90 4.66 -22.80
CA PHE A 45 -0.81 4.65 -21.81
C PHE A 45 -0.86 3.39 -20.93
N ASN A 46 -2.05 3.02 -20.45
CA ASN A 46 -2.20 1.84 -19.59
C ASN A 46 -2.00 0.52 -20.35
N GLN A 47 -2.42 0.44 -21.61
CA GLN A 47 -2.14 -0.71 -22.49
C GLN A 47 -0.65 -0.84 -22.79
N SER A 48 0.04 0.30 -23.08
CA SER A 48 1.49 0.30 -23.29
C SER A 48 2.27 -0.16 -22.06
N LEU A 49 1.82 0.21 -20.84
CA LEU A 49 2.41 -0.32 -19.60
C LEU A 49 2.17 -1.82 -19.44
N ALA A 50 0.98 -2.32 -19.80
CA ALA A 50 0.68 -3.74 -19.72
C ALA A 50 1.51 -4.55 -20.74
N GLN A 51 1.67 -4.05 -21.96
CA GLN A 51 2.51 -4.68 -22.98
C GLN A 51 4.00 -4.61 -22.61
N ALA A 52 4.47 -3.52 -22.01
CA ALA A 52 5.82 -3.41 -21.47
C ALA A 52 6.11 -4.45 -20.38
N ASP A 53 5.13 -4.76 -19.52
CA ASP A 53 5.24 -5.83 -18.52
C ASP A 53 5.47 -7.21 -19.17
N GLU A 54 4.84 -7.48 -20.32
CA GLU A 54 5.04 -8.72 -21.06
C GLU A 54 6.40 -8.76 -21.78
N LEU A 55 6.78 -7.65 -22.44
CA LEU A 55 8.08 -7.54 -23.09
C LEU A 55 9.24 -7.74 -22.10
N GLN A 56 9.11 -7.20 -20.88
CA GLN A 56 10.14 -7.31 -19.85
C GLN A 56 10.40 -8.75 -19.40
N LYS A 57 9.46 -9.67 -19.60
CA LYS A 57 9.65 -11.11 -19.26
C LYS A 57 10.61 -11.81 -20.21
N SER A 58 10.76 -11.30 -21.44
CA SER A 58 11.54 -11.90 -22.52
C SER A 58 12.70 -11.04 -23.01
N SER A 59 12.86 -9.83 -22.48
CA SER A 59 13.92 -8.90 -22.88
C SER A 59 14.77 -8.50 -21.67
N ASP A 60 16.06 -8.29 -21.90
CA ASP A 60 17.00 -7.70 -20.95
C ASP A 60 17.02 -6.15 -21.00
N ASP A 61 16.18 -5.54 -21.84
CA ASP A 61 16.08 -4.10 -21.97
C ASP A 61 15.59 -3.46 -20.66
N SER A 62 15.84 -2.16 -20.52
CA SER A 62 15.27 -1.43 -19.39
C SER A 62 13.75 -1.31 -19.54
N TYR A 63 13.01 -1.24 -18.42
CA TYR A 63 11.55 -1.11 -18.45
C TYR A 63 11.07 0.08 -19.27
N VAL A 64 11.81 1.20 -19.25
CA VAL A 64 11.46 2.38 -20.02
C VAL A 64 11.57 2.14 -21.52
N GLU A 65 12.55 1.36 -21.97
CA GLU A 65 12.66 0.99 -23.40
C GLU A 65 11.52 0.06 -23.81
N SER A 66 11.20 -0.94 -22.99
CA SER A 66 10.04 -1.81 -23.22
C SER A 66 8.74 -1.00 -23.32
N PHE A 67 8.59 0.04 -22.48
CA PHE A 67 7.45 0.95 -22.55
C PHE A 67 7.42 1.75 -23.86
N PHE A 68 8.55 2.29 -24.31
CA PHE A 68 8.60 3.04 -25.55
C PHE A 68 8.31 2.17 -26.77
N ILE A 69 8.83 0.93 -26.80
CA ILE A 69 8.50 -0.04 -27.86
C ILE A 69 7.01 -0.33 -27.87
N ALA A 70 6.44 -0.66 -26.71
CA ALA A 70 5.02 -0.94 -26.60
C ALA A 70 4.14 0.27 -26.97
N PHE A 71 4.57 1.47 -26.61
CA PHE A 71 3.87 2.70 -26.96
C PHE A 71 3.91 2.94 -28.47
N ASP A 72 5.08 2.83 -29.12
CA ASP A 72 5.25 3.03 -30.56
C ASP A 72 4.41 2.05 -31.38
N GLU A 73 4.22 0.81 -30.90
CA GLU A 73 3.36 -0.20 -31.54
C GLU A 73 1.86 0.13 -31.43
N LEU A 74 1.44 0.74 -30.31
CA LEU A 74 0.01 0.96 -30.01
C LEU A 74 -0.49 2.37 -30.33
N LYS A 75 0.40 3.35 -30.45
CA LYS A 75 0.07 4.79 -30.41
C LYS A 75 -0.85 5.28 -31.54
N GLY A 76 -0.85 4.64 -32.73
CA GLY A 76 -1.56 5.18 -33.90
C GLY A 76 -1.14 6.62 -34.20
N ASP A 77 -2.10 7.53 -34.20
CA ASP A 77 -1.88 8.98 -34.41
C ASP A 77 -1.55 9.77 -33.13
N GLN A 78 -1.48 9.09 -31.98
CA GLN A 78 -1.17 9.73 -30.69
C GLN A 78 0.35 9.77 -30.45
N ASN A 79 0.81 10.79 -29.72
CA ASN A 79 2.21 10.95 -29.34
C ASN A 79 2.38 11.07 -27.81
N LEU A 80 3.61 10.88 -27.32
CA LEU A 80 3.97 11.00 -25.92
C LEU A 80 3.70 12.40 -25.37
N ALA A 81 3.82 13.45 -26.20
CA ALA A 81 3.53 14.85 -25.86
C ALA A 81 2.03 15.16 -25.80
N SER A 82 1.17 14.15 -25.67
CA SER A 82 -0.25 14.37 -25.45
C SER A 82 -0.52 14.94 -24.05
N PRO A 83 -1.49 15.89 -23.89
CA PRO A 83 -1.92 16.37 -22.58
C PRO A 83 -2.47 15.29 -21.67
N SER A 84 -2.96 14.20 -22.25
CA SER A 84 -3.44 13.03 -21.49
C SER A 84 -2.32 12.09 -21.05
N ILE A 85 -1.05 12.37 -21.40
CA ILE A 85 0.11 11.52 -21.07
C ILE A 85 1.18 12.38 -20.40
N PHE A 86 2.14 12.96 -21.16
CA PHE A 86 3.28 13.67 -20.58
C PHE A 86 3.27 15.19 -20.79
N ALA A 87 2.50 15.75 -21.72
CA ALA A 87 2.33 17.21 -21.80
C ALA A 87 1.33 17.68 -20.73
N ASN A 88 1.56 17.30 -19.49
CA ASN A 88 0.73 17.59 -18.33
C ASN A 88 1.35 18.70 -17.46
N ARG A 89 0.66 19.09 -16.39
CA ARG A 89 1.08 20.19 -15.52
C ARG A 89 2.44 19.96 -14.87
N THR A 90 2.75 18.72 -14.49
CA THR A 90 4.00 18.36 -13.80
C THR A 90 5.21 18.50 -14.71
N LEU A 91 5.05 18.29 -16.00
CA LEU A 91 6.13 18.33 -17.00
C LEU A 91 6.01 19.51 -17.96
N SER A 92 5.16 20.50 -17.68
CA SER A 92 4.90 21.65 -18.55
C SER A 92 6.13 22.50 -18.88
N ASP A 93 7.15 22.49 -18.02
CA ASP A 93 8.40 23.22 -18.22
C ASP A 93 9.36 22.47 -19.18
N ASP A 94 9.19 21.15 -19.28
CA ASP A 94 10.10 20.28 -20.04
C ASP A 94 9.47 19.75 -21.33
N ILE A 95 8.14 19.53 -21.37
CA ILE A 95 7.43 18.89 -22.48
C ILE A 95 6.30 19.79 -22.98
N GLN A 96 6.39 20.19 -24.24
CA GLN A 96 5.37 20.95 -24.97
C GLN A 96 4.54 20.04 -25.88
N ILE A 97 3.30 20.45 -26.19
CA ILE A 97 2.32 19.64 -26.94
C ILE A 97 2.79 19.34 -28.38
N ASP A 98 3.62 20.22 -28.95
CA ASP A 98 4.13 20.15 -30.30
C ASP A 98 5.41 19.32 -30.45
N MET A 99 5.97 18.80 -29.32
CA MET A 99 7.15 17.96 -29.34
C MET A 99 6.89 16.59 -29.98
N THR A 100 7.88 16.10 -30.68
CA THR A 100 7.90 14.73 -31.20
C THR A 100 8.25 13.71 -30.14
N ASP A 101 7.92 12.44 -30.38
CA ASP A 101 8.27 11.36 -29.44
C ASP A 101 9.78 11.23 -29.24
N ASP A 102 10.57 11.50 -30.29
CA ASP A 102 12.05 11.45 -30.22
C ASP A 102 12.63 12.57 -29.35
N GLU A 103 11.95 13.68 -29.20
CA GLU A 103 12.31 14.76 -28.27
C GLU A 103 11.85 14.46 -26.85
N VAL A 104 10.70 13.80 -26.67
CA VAL A 104 10.14 13.48 -25.37
C VAL A 104 10.84 12.30 -24.70
N LYS A 105 11.20 11.25 -25.46
CA LYS A 105 11.84 10.04 -24.91
C LYS A 105 13.10 10.33 -24.06
N PRO A 106 14.07 11.16 -24.49
CA PRO A 106 15.23 11.50 -23.67
C PRO A 106 14.86 12.28 -22.42
N ILE A 107 13.86 13.15 -22.47
CA ILE A 107 13.37 13.89 -21.29
C ILE A 107 12.82 12.92 -20.26
N ILE A 108 11.98 11.98 -20.68
CA ILE A 108 11.41 10.97 -19.76
C ILE A 108 12.50 10.09 -19.16
N ARG A 109 13.52 9.67 -19.93
CA ARG A 109 14.68 8.93 -19.38
C ARG A 109 15.37 9.72 -18.29
N THR A 110 15.63 11.01 -18.52
CA THR A 110 16.26 11.90 -17.54
C THR A 110 15.39 12.02 -16.27
N LYS A 111 14.09 12.22 -16.40
CA LYS A 111 13.17 12.29 -15.26
C LYS A 111 13.09 10.99 -14.45
N ILE A 112 13.19 9.84 -15.13
CA ILE A 112 13.28 8.52 -14.46
C ILE A 112 14.60 8.43 -13.68
N ASP A 113 15.72 8.79 -14.27
CA ASP A 113 17.01 8.76 -13.60
C ASP A 113 17.07 9.69 -12.39
N GLU A 114 16.53 10.91 -12.50
CA GLU A 114 16.38 11.85 -11.38
C GLU A 114 15.52 11.25 -10.25
N SER A 115 14.43 10.58 -10.62
CA SER A 115 13.54 9.91 -9.66
C SER A 115 14.25 8.74 -8.95
N ILE A 116 15.05 7.96 -9.68
CA ILE A 116 15.85 6.87 -9.12
C ILE A 116 16.91 7.42 -8.15
N VAL A 117 17.60 8.51 -8.51
CA VAL A 117 18.57 9.17 -7.62
C VAL A 117 17.90 9.67 -6.34
N SER A 118 16.75 10.33 -6.48
CA SER A 118 15.98 10.82 -5.33
C SER A 118 15.55 9.67 -4.41
N ALA A 119 15.04 8.58 -4.98
CA ALA A 119 14.65 7.39 -4.21
C ALA A 119 15.84 6.76 -3.48
N PHE A 120 17.01 6.70 -4.12
CA PHE A 120 18.25 6.21 -3.52
C PHE A 120 18.66 7.07 -2.31
N GLU A 121 18.62 8.39 -2.42
CA GLU A 121 18.96 9.30 -1.32
C GLU A 121 17.96 9.19 -0.15
N VAL A 122 16.67 9.01 -0.43
CA VAL A 122 15.66 8.76 0.60
C VAL A 122 15.94 7.44 1.33
N LEU A 123 16.25 6.38 0.58
CA LEU A 123 16.58 5.08 1.13
C LEU A 123 17.81 5.16 2.03
N ARG A 124 18.88 5.81 1.57
CA ARG A 124 20.11 6.04 2.33
C ARG A 124 19.83 6.73 3.66
N LYS A 125 19.09 7.84 3.64
CA LYS A 125 18.73 8.57 4.87
C LYS A 125 17.91 7.74 5.84
N ARG A 126 17.07 6.81 5.36
CA ARG A 126 16.31 5.88 6.22
C ARG A 126 17.21 4.87 6.88
N ILE A 127 18.11 4.28 6.11
CA ILE A 127 19.06 3.27 6.61
C ILE A 127 20.00 3.91 7.65
N ASP A 128 20.49 5.11 7.41
CA ASP A 128 21.31 5.85 8.36
C ASP A 128 20.60 6.07 9.71
N LYS A 129 19.28 6.38 9.66
CA LYS A 129 18.46 6.55 10.87
C LYS A 129 18.14 5.23 11.58
N PHE A 130 18.25 4.11 10.91
CA PHE A 130 17.97 2.79 11.51
C PHE A 130 19.04 2.35 12.51
N GLY A 131 20.22 2.99 12.49
CA GLY A 131 21.27 2.76 13.46
C GLY A 131 22.09 1.49 13.20
N VAL A 132 22.08 0.95 11.97
CA VAL A 132 23.01 -0.12 11.57
C VAL A 132 24.40 0.45 11.41
N THR A 133 25.38 -0.23 11.99
CA THR A 133 26.78 0.19 11.90
C THR A 133 27.30 -0.09 10.49
N GLN A 134 27.63 0.97 9.75
CA GLN A 134 28.25 0.92 8.41
C GLN A 134 27.45 0.10 7.37
N PRO A 135 26.26 0.56 7.00
CA PRO A 135 25.53 -0.01 5.90
C PRO A 135 26.29 0.22 4.59
N ASN A 136 26.29 -0.76 3.69
CA ASN A 136 26.75 -0.57 2.32
C ASN A 136 25.54 -0.47 1.40
N ILE A 137 25.46 0.63 0.65
CA ILE A 137 24.34 0.89 -0.25
C ILE A 137 24.90 1.29 -1.60
N GLN A 138 24.59 0.51 -2.64
CA GLN A 138 25.13 0.71 -3.98
C GLN A 138 24.05 0.61 -5.04
N ARG A 139 24.09 1.51 -6.03
CA ARG A 139 23.27 1.38 -7.24
C ARG A 139 23.89 0.34 -8.17
N LEU A 140 23.09 -0.58 -8.68
CA LEU A 140 23.51 -1.61 -9.63
C LEU A 140 23.23 -1.14 -11.06
N GLY A 141 24.14 -0.33 -11.60
CA GLY A 141 24.01 0.26 -12.95
C GLY A 141 22.78 1.17 -13.06
N ASN A 142 22.19 1.22 -14.26
CA ASN A 142 21.01 2.05 -14.59
C ASN A 142 19.69 1.25 -14.50
N SER A 143 19.73 0.04 -13.93
CA SER A 143 18.57 -0.85 -13.89
C SER A 143 17.53 -0.48 -12.81
N GLY A 144 17.75 0.60 -12.05
CA GLY A 144 16.92 0.93 -10.89
C GLY A 144 17.07 -0.02 -9.70
N ARG A 145 18.05 -0.96 -9.76
CA ARG A 145 18.35 -1.86 -8.66
C ARG A 145 19.35 -1.24 -7.69
N ILE A 146 19.10 -1.46 -6.40
CA ILE A 146 19.93 -0.98 -5.29
C ILE A 146 20.29 -2.17 -4.42
N LEU A 147 21.59 -2.42 -4.26
CA LEU A 147 22.12 -3.36 -3.30
C LEU A 147 22.18 -2.67 -1.94
N VAL A 148 21.66 -3.33 -0.92
CA VAL A 148 21.69 -2.88 0.48
C VAL A 148 22.24 -3.99 1.34
N GLU A 149 23.35 -3.75 1.99
CA GLU A 149 23.99 -4.67 2.93
C GLU A 149 23.99 -4.06 4.33
N LEU A 150 23.41 -4.78 5.27
CA LEU A 150 23.21 -4.34 6.65
C LEU A 150 23.92 -5.28 7.62
N PRO A 151 25.23 -5.04 7.90
CA PRO A 151 26.00 -5.89 8.81
C PRO A 151 25.40 -5.90 10.21
N GLY A 152 25.27 -7.10 10.80
CA GLY A 152 24.77 -7.30 12.16
C GLY A 152 23.26 -7.17 12.33
N ALA A 153 22.51 -6.84 11.27
CA ALA A 153 21.04 -6.87 11.31
C ALA A 153 20.56 -8.33 11.36
N ARG A 154 19.60 -8.62 12.25
CA ARG A 154 19.06 -9.98 12.46
C ARG A 154 17.56 -10.07 12.19
N ASP A 155 16.85 -8.98 12.32
CA ASP A 155 15.41 -8.89 12.16
C ASP A 155 15.08 -8.53 10.69
N ILE A 156 14.82 -9.57 9.90
CA ILE A 156 14.51 -9.43 8.46
C ILE A 156 13.20 -8.66 8.24
N ASP A 157 12.17 -8.93 9.03
CA ASP A 157 10.85 -8.32 8.86
C ASP A 157 10.90 -6.83 9.19
N ARG A 158 11.62 -6.46 10.23
CA ARG A 158 11.83 -5.05 10.58
C ARG A 158 12.60 -4.30 9.48
N VAL A 159 13.65 -4.92 8.94
CA VAL A 159 14.43 -4.35 7.82
C VAL A 159 13.56 -4.25 6.56
N LYS A 160 12.82 -5.29 6.22
CA LYS A 160 11.89 -5.28 5.09
C LYS A 160 10.86 -4.16 5.21
N ASN A 161 10.22 -4.04 6.36
CA ASN A 161 9.25 -2.98 6.62
C ASN A 161 9.88 -1.59 6.52
N LEU A 162 11.10 -1.39 7.02
CA LEU A 162 11.84 -0.14 6.89
C LEU A 162 12.12 0.23 5.43
N LEU A 163 12.58 -0.74 4.65
CA LEU A 163 12.99 -0.52 3.27
C LEU A 163 11.78 -0.35 2.33
N GLN A 164 10.70 -1.08 2.58
CA GLN A 164 9.49 -1.07 1.75
C GLN A 164 8.48 0.02 2.16
N SER A 165 8.59 0.56 3.38
CA SER A 165 7.67 1.61 3.83
C SER A 165 7.84 2.86 2.95
N THR A 166 6.86 3.13 2.12
CA THR A 166 6.75 4.39 1.38
C THR A 166 5.96 5.36 2.24
N ALA A 167 6.60 6.46 2.66
CA ALA A 167 5.86 7.57 3.25
C ALA A 167 5.35 8.46 2.10
N GLN A 168 4.17 8.16 1.60
CA GLN A 168 3.47 9.07 0.71
C GLN A 168 2.79 10.13 1.55
N LEU A 169 3.12 11.41 1.30
CA LEU A 169 2.43 12.52 1.93
C LEU A 169 1.11 12.74 1.19
N GLU A 170 0.02 12.59 1.90
CA GLU A 170 -1.32 12.83 1.39
C GLU A 170 -1.99 13.88 2.27
N PHE A 171 -2.68 14.82 1.62
CA PHE A 171 -3.54 15.80 2.31
C PHE A 171 -4.98 15.40 2.08
N TRP A 172 -5.70 15.18 3.17
CA TRP A 172 -7.11 14.81 3.14
C TRP A 172 -7.93 15.88 3.85
N GLU A 173 -8.95 16.36 3.19
CA GLU A 173 -10.01 17.12 3.85
C GLU A 173 -10.82 16.14 4.69
N THR A 174 -10.94 16.42 6.00
CA THR A 174 -11.62 15.54 6.94
C THR A 174 -13.04 16.02 7.19
N GLU A 175 -13.98 15.08 7.22
CA GLU A 175 -15.35 15.36 7.57
C GLU A 175 -15.60 15.31 9.08
N SER A 176 -16.63 16.04 9.53
CA SER A 176 -17.08 15.99 10.92
C SER A 176 -17.74 14.64 11.23
N LYS A 177 -17.42 14.09 12.43
CA LYS A 177 -18.06 12.87 12.92
C LYS A 177 -19.58 12.97 12.99
N ASP A 178 -20.12 14.16 13.24
CA ASP A 178 -21.57 14.37 13.41
C ASP A 178 -22.36 13.94 12.17
N LYS A 179 -21.81 14.20 10.97
CA LYS A 179 -22.42 13.77 9.71
C LYS A 179 -22.42 12.25 9.52
N LEU A 180 -21.48 11.55 10.15
CA LEU A 180 -21.26 10.11 10.00
C LEU A 180 -21.83 9.29 11.16
N THR A 181 -22.21 9.92 12.27
CA THR A 181 -22.79 9.22 13.42
C THR A 181 -24.09 8.51 13.03
N SER A 182 -25.00 9.20 12.35
CA SER A 182 -26.26 8.62 11.85
C SER A 182 -26.02 7.46 10.87
N PHE A 183 -25.00 7.58 10.04
CA PHE A 183 -24.58 6.51 9.12
C PHE A 183 -24.15 5.26 9.89
N LEU A 184 -23.35 5.37 10.96
CA LEU A 184 -22.92 4.20 11.75
C LEU A 184 -24.10 3.49 12.40
N PHE A 185 -25.07 4.22 12.92
CA PHE A 185 -26.27 3.61 13.49
C PHE A 185 -27.09 2.87 12.43
N GLN A 186 -27.31 3.47 11.27
CA GLN A 186 -28.03 2.82 10.17
C GLN A 186 -27.27 1.59 9.64
N ALA A 187 -25.95 1.71 9.50
CA ALA A 187 -25.10 0.58 9.08
C ALA A 187 -25.18 -0.58 10.05
N ASN A 188 -25.16 -0.32 11.36
CA ASN A 188 -25.32 -1.35 12.38
C ASN A 188 -26.66 -2.07 12.26
N GLU A 189 -27.77 -1.33 12.05
CA GLU A 189 -29.11 -1.95 11.91
C GLU A 189 -29.21 -2.80 10.62
N VAL A 190 -28.66 -2.35 9.51
CA VAL A 190 -28.61 -3.15 8.26
C VAL A 190 -27.78 -4.42 8.45
N LEU A 191 -26.64 -4.31 9.14
CA LEU A 191 -25.78 -5.47 9.41
C LEU A 191 -26.39 -6.47 10.38
N LYS A 192 -27.20 -6.04 11.37
CA LYS A 192 -27.97 -6.95 12.22
C LYS A 192 -28.85 -7.89 11.39
N GLN A 193 -29.50 -7.35 10.38
CA GLN A 193 -30.39 -8.12 9.51
C GLN A 193 -29.64 -9.09 8.59
N THR A 194 -28.45 -8.72 8.13
CA THR A 194 -27.68 -9.50 7.16
C THR A 194 -26.73 -10.51 7.81
N VAL A 195 -26.05 -10.14 8.92
CA VAL A 195 -25.08 -11.00 9.59
C VAL A 195 -25.77 -12.12 10.39
N VAL A 196 -26.94 -11.84 10.98
CA VAL A 196 -27.72 -12.88 11.70
C VAL A 196 -28.31 -13.93 10.74
N GLN A 197 -28.61 -13.56 9.49
CA GLN A 197 -29.10 -14.50 8.48
C GLN A 197 -27.98 -15.38 7.87
N GLU A 198 -26.72 -14.99 7.96
CA GLU A 198 -25.57 -15.78 7.47
C GLU A 198 -25.07 -16.82 8.51
N SER A 199 -25.61 -16.83 9.74
CA SER A 199 -25.39 -17.93 10.68
C SER A 199 -26.24 -19.13 10.26
N PRO A 200 -25.66 -20.32 10.05
CA PRO A 200 -26.42 -21.47 9.56
C PRO A 200 -27.52 -21.82 10.57
N GLU A 201 -28.79 -21.72 10.12
CA GLU A 201 -29.91 -22.39 10.80
C GLU A 201 -29.58 -23.88 10.91
N LYS A 202 -29.59 -24.43 12.13
CA LYS A 202 -29.55 -25.87 12.34
C LYS A 202 -30.75 -26.46 11.59
N PRO A 203 -30.57 -27.53 10.79
CA PRO A 203 -31.71 -28.28 10.26
C PRO A 203 -32.50 -28.84 11.44
N GLN A 204 -33.78 -28.50 11.52
CA GLN A 204 -34.74 -29.23 12.33
C GLN A 204 -34.91 -30.61 11.71
N ASP A 205 -34.22 -31.60 12.23
CA ASP A 205 -34.54 -32.98 12.01
C ASP A 205 -35.00 -33.59 13.34
N ASP A 206 -36.23 -34.06 13.29
CA ASP A 206 -36.98 -34.74 14.33
C ASP A 206 -36.33 -36.10 14.61
N ASN A 207 -35.51 -36.22 15.66
CA ASN A 207 -35.18 -37.53 16.28
C ASN A 207 -34.74 -37.36 17.75
N SER A 208 -35.60 -37.82 18.60
CA SER A 208 -35.62 -37.75 20.06
C SER A 208 -34.69 -38.73 20.80
N GLU A 209 -33.50 -39.03 20.31
CA GLU A 209 -32.54 -39.93 21.01
C GLU A 209 -31.15 -39.31 21.25
N ILE A 210 -30.97 -38.00 21.03
CA ILE A 210 -29.69 -37.32 21.18
C ILE A 210 -29.70 -36.36 22.39
N ASP A 211 -30.80 -36.19 23.06
CA ASP A 211 -30.93 -35.20 24.17
C ASP A 211 -30.05 -35.52 25.40
N ASP A 212 -29.69 -36.78 25.63
CA ASP A 212 -28.83 -37.15 26.76
C ASP A 212 -27.32 -36.96 26.51
N LEU A 213 -26.91 -36.91 25.26
CA LEU A 213 -25.51 -36.63 24.85
C LEU A 213 -25.21 -35.14 24.71
N LEU A 214 -26.22 -34.31 24.57
CA LEU A 214 -26.08 -32.86 24.43
C LEU A 214 -25.94 -32.15 25.78
N ALA A 215 -26.44 -32.74 26.86
CA ALA A 215 -26.33 -32.18 28.22
C ALA A 215 -24.87 -32.12 28.74
N ASP A 216 -24.00 -33.04 28.32
CA ASP A 216 -22.58 -33.05 28.68
C ASP A 216 -21.71 -32.15 27.81
N ILE A 217 -22.21 -31.68 26.66
CA ILE A 217 -21.50 -30.74 25.74
C ILE A 217 -21.85 -29.29 26.10
N GLU A 218 -23.01 -29.03 26.72
CA GLU A 218 -23.40 -27.67 27.12
C GLU A 218 -22.58 -27.13 28.30
N ALA A 219 -21.82 -27.96 29.00
CA ALA A 219 -20.92 -27.55 30.09
C ALA A 219 -19.54 -27.03 29.57
N GLN A 220 -19.25 -27.13 28.29
CA GLN A 220 -17.99 -26.63 27.65
C GLN A 220 -18.19 -25.70 26.47
N GLN A 221 -19.38 -25.19 26.27
CA GLN A 221 -19.58 -24.12 25.27
C GLN A 221 -19.21 -22.77 25.87
N ASP A 222 -17.97 -22.37 25.65
CA ASP A 222 -17.64 -20.94 25.57
C ASP A 222 -18.64 -20.27 24.61
N SER A 223 -19.39 -19.33 25.15
CA SER A 223 -20.46 -18.56 24.57
C SER A 223 -20.17 -18.21 23.11
N ILE A 224 -20.91 -18.78 22.20
CA ILE A 224 -21.10 -18.15 20.87
C ILE A 224 -21.86 -16.86 21.17
N SER A 225 -21.14 -15.77 21.36
CA SER A 225 -21.73 -14.46 21.50
C SER A 225 -22.44 -14.13 20.17
N VAL A 226 -23.77 -14.22 20.20
CA VAL A 226 -24.61 -13.73 19.12
C VAL A 226 -24.24 -12.25 18.94
N VAL A 227 -23.64 -11.91 17.81
CA VAL A 227 -23.23 -10.55 17.49
C VAL A 227 -24.50 -9.69 17.40
N GLN A 228 -24.88 -9.06 18.51
CA GLN A 228 -26.11 -8.27 18.58
C GLN A 228 -25.97 -6.92 17.88
N ASN A 229 -24.76 -6.35 17.88
CA ASN A 229 -24.45 -5.06 17.29
C ASN A 229 -23.16 -5.13 16.47
N PRO A 230 -23.22 -5.62 15.21
CA PRO A 230 -22.02 -5.93 14.43
C PRO A 230 -20.96 -4.83 14.38
N ILE A 231 -21.36 -3.56 14.34
CA ILE A 231 -20.45 -2.42 14.38
C ILE A 231 -20.06 -2.08 15.82
N PHE A 232 -21.04 -1.91 16.71
CA PHE A 232 -20.78 -1.37 18.05
C PHE A 232 -20.10 -2.36 18.98
N ASP A 233 -20.25 -3.67 18.77
CA ASP A 233 -19.53 -4.70 19.53
C ASP A 233 -18.02 -4.68 19.24
N LEU A 234 -17.59 -4.09 18.09
CA LEU A 234 -16.18 -3.89 17.74
C LEU A 234 -15.62 -2.54 18.22
N VAL A 235 -16.49 -1.60 18.60
CA VAL A 235 -16.10 -0.25 18.98
C VAL A 235 -15.72 -0.20 20.46
N VAL A 236 -14.50 0.25 20.72
CA VAL A 236 -13.98 0.45 22.09
C VAL A 236 -14.42 1.80 22.63
N ASP A 237 -14.46 2.82 21.81
CA ASP A 237 -14.79 4.18 22.21
C ASP A 237 -15.23 5.04 21.00
N ILE A 238 -16.16 5.96 21.22
CA ILE A 238 -16.74 6.86 20.19
C ILE A 238 -16.65 8.34 20.55
N ASP A 239 -16.20 8.67 21.76
CA ASP A 239 -16.21 10.06 22.25
C ASP A 239 -14.83 10.73 22.09
N PHE A 240 -14.45 11.00 20.85
CA PHE A 240 -13.23 11.75 20.52
C PHE A 240 -13.57 13.10 19.91
N PRO A 241 -12.76 14.13 20.20
CA PRO A 241 -12.85 15.40 19.48
C PRO A 241 -12.30 15.25 18.05
N GLY A 242 -12.85 16.06 17.13
CA GLY A 242 -12.36 16.16 15.75
C GLY A 242 -12.90 15.08 14.79
N PRO A 243 -12.14 14.72 13.76
CA PRO A 243 -12.60 13.86 12.66
C PRO A 243 -12.53 12.35 12.97
N VAL A 244 -12.19 11.98 14.22
CA VAL A 244 -12.13 10.57 14.61
C VAL A 244 -13.54 10.04 14.82
N LEU A 245 -13.91 9.04 14.02
CA LEU A 245 -15.26 8.46 14.05
C LEU A 245 -15.44 7.47 15.20
N VAL A 246 -14.52 6.49 15.28
CA VAL A 246 -14.54 5.44 16.32
C VAL A 246 -13.12 4.96 16.63
N ARG A 247 -12.93 4.35 17.80
CA ARG A 247 -11.73 3.58 18.14
C ARG A 247 -12.07 2.10 18.19
N ILE A 248 -11.23 1.28 17.60
CA ILE A 248 -11.42 -0.17 17.49
C ILE A 248 -10.12 -0.87 17.91
N ALA A 249 -10.21 -2.08 18.42
CA ALA A 249 -9.04 -2.90 18.68
C ALA A 249 -8.39 -3.35 17.34
N GLU A 250 -7.07 -3.41 17.29
CA GLU A 250 -6.33 -3.75 16.07
C GLU A 250 -6.74 -5.10 15.45
N LYS A 251 -7.05 -6.08 16.31
CA LYS A 251 -7.53 -7.41 15.91
C LYS A 251 -8.86 -7.36 15.13
N ASP A 252 -9.72 -6.38 15.40
CA ASP A 252 -11.07 -6.26 14.85
C ASP A 252 -11.12 -5.36 13.61
N ARG A 253 -9.98 -4.76 13.25
CA ARG A 253 -9.84 -3.85 12.10
C ARG A 253 -10.31 -4.45 10.78
N SER A 254 -9.90 -5.69 10.48
CA SER A 254 -10.26 -6.36 9.23
C SER A 254 -11.76 -6.61 9.12
N THR A 255 -12.40 -6.96 10.23
CA THR A 255 -13.85 -7.19 10.32
C THR A 255 -14.61 -5.90 10.09
N PHE A 256 -14.22 -4.84 10.77
CA PHE A 256 -14.83 -3.52 10.59
C PHE A 256 -14.67 -2.98 9.16
N ASP A 257 -13.47 -3.11 8.58
CA ASP A 257 -13.23 -2.74 7.17
C ASP A 257 -14.14 -3.53 6.21
N SER A 258 -14.38 -4.81 6.48
CA SER A 258 -15.26 -5.66 5.67
C SER A 258 -16.71 -5.16 5.73
N TYR A 259 -17.18 -4.77 6.90
CA TYR A 259 -18.52 -4.21 7.09
C TYR A 259 -18.71 -2.89 6.35
N LEU A 260 -17.76 -1.98 6.46
CA LEU A 260 -17.82 -0.67 5.77
C LEU A 260 -17.70 -0.78 4.24
N LYS A 261 -17.16 -1.87 3.71
CA LYS A 261 -17.04 -2.10 2.26
C LYS A 261 -18.28 -2.74 1.63
N ARG A 262 -19.19 -3.28 2.41
CA ARG A 262 -20.43 -3.88 1.89
C ARG A 262 -21.25 -2.83 1.13
N SER A 263 -21.83 -3.22 -0.01
CA SER A 263 -22.58 -2.30 -0.89
C SER A 263 -23.81 -1.69 -0.20
N GLU A 264 -24.51 -2.50 0.58
CA GLU A 264 -25.67 -2.08 1.38
C GLU A 264 -25.31 -1.05 2.46
N VAL A 265 -24.13 -1.18 3.07
CA VAL A 265 -23.61 -0.21 4.05
C VAL A 265 -23.13 1.06 3.35
N ARG A 266 -22.37 0.93 2.25
CA ARG A 266 -21.90 2.09 1.46
C ARG A 266 -23.05 2.92 0.88
N GLY A 267 -24.16 2.28 0.54
CA GLY A 267 -25.36 2.93 0.03
C GLY A 267 -26.06 3.86 1.04
N LEU A 268 -25.77 3.71 2.34
CA LEU A 268 -26.35 4.54 3.42
C LEU A 268 -25.61 5.88 3.59
N LEU A 269 -24.44 6.05 2.96
CA LEU A 269 -23.74 7.34 3.02
C LEU A 269 -24.54 8.45 2.35
N PRO A 270 -24.61 9.65 2.97
CA PRO A 270 -25.18 10.83 2.33
C PRO A 270 -24.56 11.04 0.94
N ALA A 271 -25.33 11.57 0.00
CA ALA A 271 -24.89 11.77 -1.38
C ALA A 271 -23.59 12.57 -1.49
N GLU A 272 -23.41 13.57 -0.65
CA GLU A 272 -22.20 14.40 -0.53
C GLU A 272 -20.98 13.63 -0.02
N LEU A 273 -21.19 12.56 0.78
CA LEU A 273 -20.14 11.74 1.38
C LEU A 273 -19.91 10.40 0.66
N ARG A 274 -20.54 10.19 -0.49
CA ARG A 274 -20.49 8.93 -1.25
C ARG A 274 -19.08 8.47 -1.59
N PHE A 275 -18.15 9.40 -1.79
CA PHE A 275 -16.76 9.14 -2.12
C PHE A 275 -15.82 9.21 -0.93
N THR A 276 -16.34 9.38 0.28
CA THR A 276 -15.53 9.42 1.51
C THR A 276 -14.75 8.13 1.70
N LYS A 277 -13.47 8.26 2.05
CA LYS A 277 -12.61 7.16 2.43
C LYS A 277 -12.48 7.11 3.95
N PHE A 278 -12.62 5.92 4.51
CA PHE A 278 -12.31 5.66 5.92
C PHE A 278 -10.84 5.30 6.02
N LEU A 279 -10.08 6.08 6.78
CA LEU A 279 -8.65 5.91 6.95
C LEU A 279 -8.33 5.57 8.41
N TRP A 280 -7.34 4.72 8.60
CA TRP A 280 -6.84 4.37 9.92
C TRP A 280 -5.71 5.31 10.32
N SER A 281 -5.81 5.90 11.50
CA SER A 281 -4.68 6.58 12.14
C SER A 281 -3.97 5.61 13.06
N LYS A 282 -2.65 5.77 13.16
CA LYS A 282 -1.87 5.08 14.20
C LYS A 282 -2.09 5.83 15.52
N SER A 283 -2.55 5.10 16.54
CA SER A 283 -2.67 5.61 17.92
C SER A 283 -1.32 5.78 18.54
#